data_3069f2e75e17ca4b54c3f1ab6490552f
#
_entry.id   3069f2e75e17ca4b54c3f1ab6490552f
#
_cell.length_a   1.000
_cell.length_b   1.000
_cell.length_c   1.000
_cell.angle_alpha   90.00
_cell.angle_beta   90.00
_cell.angle_gamma   90.00
#
_symmetry.space_group_name_H-M   'P 1'
#
loop_
_entity.id
_entity.type
_entity.pdbx_description
1 polymer ?
#
loop_
_entity_poly.entity_id
_entity_poly.type
_entity_poly.pdbx_seq_one_letter_code
_entity_poly.pdbx_strand_id
1 'polypeptide(L)'
;ETFREVLASQGIPVYCTSRTGYFSATEIVTVLNYLKVCDNPLQDIPMAAVLASPIVGMDDEELAQIRSAFKGVSFAQAALSAMAGEDGYEDEQLKAFALVFERLRGAVADTPIHELLYMMLDETGFYRYASAMPAGKRRRQNIDMLIEMAAAYEKTSYKGLFHFVRYIDIQQKYEIDYGEADTAGENDDVVRIMTIHKSKGLEFPVVFVSGLGKGFNTQ
;
A
#
# COMPACT_ATOMS: atom_id res chain seq x y z
N GLU A 1 5.33 -9.70 16.89
CA GLU A 1 6.50 -8.88 16.43
C GLU A 1 7.73 -9.17 17.25
N THR A 2 7.69 -9.04 18.59
CA THR A 2 8.83 -9.28 19.51
C THR A 2 9.51 -10.65 19.33
N PHE A 3 8.75 -11.74 19.19
CA PHE A 3 9.35 -13.07 18.97
C PHE A 3 10.11 -13.17 17.64
N ARG A 4 9.57 -12.58 16.58
CA ARG A 4 10.23 -12.55 15.27
C ARG A 4 11.54 -11.80 15.32
N GLU A 5 11.55 -10.62 15.94
CA GLU A 5 12.74 -9.78 16.07
C GLU A 5 13.84 -10.46 16.87
N VAL A 6 13.49 -11.08 18.01
CA VAL A 6 14.44 -11.80 18.86
C VAL A 6 15.05 -13.00 18.13
N LEU A 7 14.24 -13.81 17.46
CA LEU A 7 14.74 -14.97 16.72
C LEU A 7 15.61 -14.52 15.52
N ALA A 8 15.16 -13.49 14.78
CA ALA A 8 15.93 -12.94 13.68
C ALA A 8 17.28 -12.36 14.13
N SER A 9 17.33 -11.70 15.31
CA SER A 9 18.58 -11.18 15.88
C SER A 9 19.57 -12.28 16.27
N GLN A 10 19.08 -13.49 16.49
CA GLN A 10 19.89 -14.71 16.75
C GLN A 10 20.22 -15.49 15.47
N GLY A 11 19.90 -14.94 14.29
CA GLY A 11 20.14 -15.59 12.99
C GLY A 11 19.21 -16.77 12.70
N ILE A 12 18.13 -16.95 13.48
CA ILE A 12 17.16 -18.03 13.27
C ILE A 12 16.12 -17.55 12.24
N PRO A 13 15.97 -18.24 11.10
CA PRO A 13 14.97 -17.86 10.12
C PRO A 13 13.56 -18.10 10.67
N VAL A 14 12.67 -17.12 10.51
CA VAL A 14 11.32 -17.14 11.07
C VAL A 14 10.31 -16.93 9.98
N TYR A 15 9.28 -17.76 9.97
CA TYR A 15 8.06 -17.60 9.19
C TYR A 15 6.90 -17.25 10.10
N CYS A 16 6.25 -16.12 9.88
CA CYS A 16 5.12 -15.68 10.70
C CYS A 16 3.82 -15.74 9.89
N THR A 17 2.94 -16.64 10.28
CA THR A 17 1.60 -16.77 9.64
C THR A 17 0.58 -15.77 10.20
N SER A 18 0.96 -14.94 11.16
CA SER A 18 0.12 -13.85 11.67
C SER A 18 0.15 -12.68 10.68
N ARG A 19 -0.87 -12.63 9.87
CA ARG A 19 -1.01 -11.75 8.72
C ARG A 19 -1.80 -10.51 9.11
N THR A 20 -1.19 -9.62 9.86
CA THR A 20 -1.72 -8.26 10.04
C THR A 20 -0.68 -7.30 9.48
N GLY A 21 -1.09 -6.47 8.54
CA GLY A 21 -0.21 -5.39 8.10
C GLY A 21 0.00 -5.22 6.60
N TYR A 22 -0.47 -6.14 5.74
CA TYR A 22 -0.28 -5.98 4.28
C TYR A 22 -0.79 -4.63 3.77
N PHE A 23 -2.04 -4.32 4.06
CA PHE A 23 -2.64 -3.05 3.64
C PHE A 23 -2.13 -1.83 4.41
N SER A 24 -1.42 -2.03 5.52
CA SER A 24 -0.74 -0.97 6.28
C SER A 24 0.73 -0.82 5.92
N ALA A 25 1.29 -1.70 5.09
CA ALA A 25 2.63 -1.56 4.57
C ALA A 25 2.75 -0.25 3.75
N THR A 26 3.79 0.52 4.02
CA THR A 26 3.96 1.88 3.46
C THR A 26 3.88 1.88 1.93
N GLU A 27 4.51 0.92 1.26
CA GLU A 27 4.47 0.77 -0.19
C GLU A 27 3.05 0.51 -0.71
N ILE A 28 2.25 -0.27 0.01
CA ILE A 28 0.86 -0.57 -0.37
C ILE A 28 -0.05 0.62 -0.12
N VAL A 29 0.10 1.28 1.04
CA VAL A 29 -0.64 2.53 1.35
C VAL A 29 -0.38 3.59 0.28
N THR A 30 0.88 3.76 -0.15
CA THR A 30 1.24 4.72 -1.20
C THR A 30 0.55 4.40 -2.52
N VAL A 31 0.64 3.14 -2.99
CA VAL A 31 0.01 2.71 -4.25
C VAL A 31 -1.51 2.84 -4.17
N LEU A 32 -2.13 2.43 -3.07
CA LEU A 32 -3.59 2.54 -2.90
C LEU A 32 -4.08 3.98 -2.87
N ASN A 33 -3.34 4.90 -2.21
CA ASN A 33 -3.69 6.32 -2.24
C ASN A 33 -3.58 6.89 -3.67
N TYR A 34 -2.57 6.48 -4.44
CA TYR A 34 -2.46 6.89 -5.83
C TYR A 34 -3.65 6.40 -6.66
N LEU A 35 -4.05 5.14 -6.53
CA LEU A 35 -5.24 4.61 -7.21
C LEU A 35 -6.52 5.36 -6.79
N LYS A 36 -6.67 5.69 -5.49
CA LYS A 36 -7.80 6.48 -4.98
C LYS A 36 -7.87 7.86 -5.61
N VAL A 37 -6.73 8.52 -5.82
CA VAL A 37 -6.66 9.84 -6.45
C VAL A 37 -6.94 9.74 -7.96
N CYS A 38 -6.50 8.67 -8.63
CA CYS A 38 -6.85 8.42 -10.03
C CYS A 38 -8.37 8.20 -10.22
N ASP A 39 -9.00 7.48 -9.29
CA ASP A 39 -10.45 7.26 -9.29
C ASP A 39 -11.23 8.54 -8.97
N ASN A 40 -10.87 9.19 -7.86
CA ASN A 40 -11.48 10.45 -7.44
C ASN A 40 -10.43 11.40 -6.86
N PRO A 41 -10.00 12.42 -7.64
CA PRO A 41 -8.95 13.35 -7.23
C PRO A 41 -9.37 14.36 -6.14
N LEU A 42 -10.66 14.42 -5.79
CA LEU A 42 -11.19 15.35 -4.79
C LEU A 42 -11.10 14.82 -3.34
N GLN A 43 -10.32 13.78 -3.11
CA GLN A 43 -10.11 13.20 -1.79
C GLN A 43 -8.88 13.82 -1.11
N ASP A 44 -9.08 14.63 -0.07
CA ASP A 44 -8.02 15.39 0.61
C ASP A 44 -6.89 14.50 1.15
N ILE A 45 -7.25 13.44 1.90
CA ILE A 45 -6.26 12.57 2.55
C ILE A 45 -5.43 11.78 1.53
N PRO A 46 -6.03 11.08 0.54
CA PRO A 46 -5.25 10.42 -0.50
C PRO A 46 -4.37 11.37 -1.31
N MET A 47 -4.87 12.56 -1.66
CA MET A 47 -4.11 13.57 -2.40
C MET A 47 -2.88 14.02 -1.60
N ALA A 48 -3.06 14.43 -0.35
CA ALA A 48 -1.95 14.81 0.52
C ALA A 48 -0.95 13.67 0.70
N ALA A 49 -1.42 12.43 0.88
CA ALA A 49 -0.58 11.26 1.04
C ALA A 49 0.26 10.96 -0.23
N VAL A 50 -0.29 11.15 -1.42
CA VAL A 50 0.46 10.99 -2.68
C VAL A 50 1.50 12.07 -2.84
N LEU A 51 1.16 13.34 -2.60
CA LEU A 51 2.09 14.46 -2.70
C LEU A 51 3.26 14.34 -1.71
N ALA A 52 2.98 13.93 -0.46
CA ALA A 52 4.00 13.69 0.55
C ALA A 52 4.81 12.39 0.33
N SER A 53 4.33 11.48 -0.54
CA SER A 53 5.00 10.21 -0.78
C SER A 53 6.27 10.38 -1.63
N PRO A 54 7.16 9.36 -1.66
CA PRO A 54 8.34 9.38 -2.54
C PRO A 54 8.03 9.46 -4.04
N ILE A 55 6.78 9.38 -4.44
CA ILE A 55 6.35 9.56 -5.84
C ILE A 55 6.50 11.04 -6.25
N VAL A 56 6.11 11.95 -5.36
CA VAL A 56 6.24 13.40 -5.57
C VAL A 56 7.33 13.97 -4.67
N GLY A 57 7.32 13.64 -3.37
CA GLY A 57 8.38 13.98 -2.42
C GLY A 57 8.22 15.37 -1.79
N MET A 58 7.01 15.92 -1.77
CA MET A 58 6.74 17.21 -1.11
C MET A 58 6.84 17.07 0.41
N ASP A 59 7.42 18.08 1.02
CA ASP A 59 7.48 18.20 2.48
C ASP A 59 6.24 18.93 3.06
N ASP A 60 6.17 18.98 4.39
CA ASP A 60 5.04 19.60 5.10
C ASP A 60 4.91 21.10 4.80
N GLU A 61 6.02 21.80 4.54
CA GLU A 61 6.04 23.22 4.22
C GLU A 61 5.48 23.47 2.81
N GLU A 62 5.86 22.67 1.83
CA GLU A 62 5.37 22.71 0.46
C GLU A 62 3.86 22.42 0.39
N LEU A 63 3.40 21.42 1.14
CA LEU A 63 1.96 21.14 1.27
C LEU A 63 1.20 22.30 1.92
N ALA A 64 1.77 22.95 2.94
CA ALA A 64 1.19 24.12 3.57
C ALA A 64 1.17 25.35 2.63
N GLN A 65 2.15 25.49 1.74
CA GLN A 65 2.17 26.55 0.72
C GLN A 65 1.02 26.39 -0.27
N ILE A 66 0.75 25.17 -0.77
CA ILE A 66 -0.43 24.89 -1.61
C ILE A 66 -1.71 25.30 -0.87
N ARG A 67 -1.85 24.89 0.40
CA ARG A 67 -3.05 25.23 1.19
C ARG A 67 -3.19 26.74 1.41
N SER A 68 -2.10 27.46 1.52
CA SER A 68 -2.08 28.92 1.75
C SER A 68 -2.36 29.70 0.48
N ALA A 69 -1.93 29.20 -0.68
CA ALA A 69 -2.17 29.81 -1.99
C ALA A 69 -3.66 29.75 -2.37
N PHE A 70 -4.31 28.62 -2.13
CA PHE A 70 -5.71 28.40 -2.53
C PHE A 70 -6.61 28.28 -1.31
N LYS A 71 -7.05 29.42 -0.77
CA LYS A 71 -7.91 29.48 0.42
C LYS A 71 -9.39 29.22 0.09
N GLY A 72 -10.11 28.64 1.05
CA GLY A 72 -11.57 28.48 0.95
C GLY A 72 -12.05 27.25 0.18
N VAL A 73 -11.13 26.46 -0.40
CA VAL A 73 -11.43 25.19 -1.08
C VAL A 73 -10.87 24.00 -0.30
N SER A 74 -11.19 22.76 -0.67
CA SER A 74 -10.57 21.57 -0.08
C SER A 74 -9.09 21.48 -0.43
N PHE A 75 -8.30 20.68 0.30
CA PHE A 75 -6.88 20.50 -0.02
C PHE A 75 -6.69 19.88 -1.42
N ALA A 76 -7.52 18.90 -1.75
CA ALA A 76 -7.45 18.25 -3.06
C ALA A 76 -7.75 19.23 -4.21
N GLN A 77 -8.73 20.13 -4.03
CA GLN A 77 -8.98 21.18 -5.00
C GLN A 77 -7.79 22.16 -5.11
N ALA A 78 -7.22 22.58 -3.96
CA ALA A 78 -6.04 23.44 -3.94
C ALA A 78 -4.85 22.79 -4.68
N ALA A 79 -4.62 21.49 -4.44
CA ALA A 79 -3.57 20.73 -5.14
C ALA A 79 -3.80 20.66 -6.66
N LEU A 80 -5.03 20.43 -7.10
CA LEU A 80 -5.37 20.42 -8.53
C LEU A 80 -5.18 21.79 -9.18
N SER A 81 -5.58 22.88 -8.51
CA SER A 81 -5.33 24.25 -8.97
C SER A 81 -3.84 24.57 -9.05
N ALA A 82 -3.05 24.12 -8.07
CA ALA A 82 -1.60 24.26 -8.08
C ALA A 82 -0.95 23.46 -9.23
N MET A 83 -1.39 22.22 -9.48
CA MET A 83 -0.95 21.41 -10.62
C MET A 83 -1.27 22.07 -11.96
N ALA A 84 -2.40 22.76 -12.06
CA ALA A 84 -2.81 23.49 -13.25
C ALA A 84 -2.05 24.84 -13.43
N GLY A 85 -1.26 25.26 -12.43
CA GLY A 85 -0.57 26.56 -12.46
C GLY A 85 -1.51 27.75 -12.31
N GLU A 86 -2.68 27.55 -11.69
CA GLU A 86 -3.65 28.63 -11.47
C GLU A 86 -3.04 29.68 -10.54
N ASP A 87 -3.52 30.93 -10.68
CA ASP A 87 -3.06 32.10 -9.92
C ASP A 87 -1.53 32.33 -9.99
N GLY A 88 -0.87 31.75 -11.01
CA GLY A 88 0.59 31.88 -11.19
C GLY A 88 1.39 31.00 -10.23
N TYR A 89 0.80 29.97 -9.63
CA TYR A 89 1.52 29.00 -8.81
C TYR A 89 2.49 28.20 -9.68
N GLU A 90 3.76 28.24 -9.36
CA GLU A 90 4.81 27.55 -10.11
C GLU A 90 5.62 26.64 -9.20
N ASP A 91 5.54 25.33 -9.47
CA ASP A 91 6.33 24.30 -8.84
C ASP A 91 6.67 23.22 -9.89
N GLU A 92 7.96 23.05 -10.17
CA GLU A 92 8.42 22.15 -11.24
C GLU A 92 8.17 20.67 -10.90
N GLN A 93 8.24 20.30 -9.63
CA GLN A 93 8.02 18.94 -9.18
C GLN A 93 6.53 18.59 -9.31
N LEU A 94 5.67 19.50 -8.91
CA LEU A 94 4.23 19.36 -9.02
C LEU A 94 3.77 19.35 -10.48
N LYS A 95 4.36 20.18 -11.34
CA LYS A 95 4.12 20.16 -12.80
C LYS A 95 4.52 18.82 -13.43
N ALA A 96 5.70 18.30 -13.07
CA ALA A 96 6.14 16.99 -13.57
C ALA A 96 5.19 15.87 -13.14
N PHE A 97 4.76 15.89 -11.87
CA PHE A 97 3.78 14.95 -11.37
C PHE A 97 2.43 15.07 -12.09
N ALA A 98 1.94 16.29 -12.31
CA ALA A 98 0.67 16.55 -12.99
C ALA A 98 0.60 15.90 -14.37
N LEU A 99 1.69 15.94 -15.16
CA LEU A 99 1.74 15.31 -16.48
C LEU A 99 1.55 13.79 -16.41
N VAL A 100 2.22 13.12 -15.47
CA VAL A 100 2.08 11.68 -15.26
C VAL A 100 0.69 11.34 -14.72
N PHE A 101 0.21 12.13 -13.76
CA PHE A 101 -1.09 11.95 -13.13
C PHE A 101 -2.25 12.05 -14.13
N GLU A 102 -2.27 13.11 -14.96
CA GLU A 102 -3.31 13.31 -15.97
C GLU A 102 -3.33 12.18 -17.02
N ARG A 103 -2.15 11.71 -17.44
CA ARG A 103 -2.05 10.58 -18.38
C ARG A 103 -2.61 9.30 -17.79
N LEU A 104 -2.20 8.94 -16.57
CA LEU A 104 -2.69 7.74 -15.88
C LEU A 104 -4.18 7.81 -15.60
N ARG A 105 -4.66 8.98 -15.17
CA ARG A 105 -6.08 9.21 -14.94
C ARG A 105 -6.91 9.11 -16.22
N GLY A 106 -6.38 9.62 -17.33
CA GLY A 106 -7.00 9.48 -18.64
C GLY A 106 -7.09 8.02 -19.12
N ALA A 107 -6.15 7.17 -18.69
CA ALA A 107 -6.13 5.75 -19.04
C ALA A 107 -7.10 4.88 -18.19
N VAL A 108 -7.61 5.37 -17.05
CA VAL A 108 -8.44 4.59 -16.11
C VAL A 108 -9.65 3.93 -16.75
N ALA A 109 -10.29 4.59 -17.72
CA ALA A 109 -11.51 4.09 -18.34
C ALA A 109 -11.29 2.88 -19.26
N ASP A 110 -10.15 2.83 -19.91
CA ASP A 110 -9.88 1.90 -21.03
C ASP A 110 -8.78 0.87 -20.70
N THR A 111 -8.13 1.00 -19.54
CA THR A 111 -6.98 0.16 -19.15
C THR A 111 -7.37 -0.78 -18.01
N PRO A 112 -7.04 -2.09 -18.09
CA PRO A 112 -7.15 -3.01 -16.99
C PRO A 112 -6.38 -2.51 -15.75
N ILE A 113 -6.89 -2.78 -14.55
CA ILE A 113 -6.33 -2.25 -13.30
C ILE A 113 -4.89 -2.71 -13.07
N HIS A 114 -4.59 -3.97 -13.36
CA HIS A 114 -3.23 -4.50 -13.24
C HIS A 114 -2.26 -3.83 -14.22
N GLU A 115 -2.70 -3.50 -15.43
CA GLU A 115 -1.89 -2.77 -16.39
C GLU A 115 -1.72 -1.30 -15.96
N LEU A 116 -2.78 -0.67 -15.43
CA LEU A 116 -2.71 0.67 -14.86
C LEU A 116 -1.71 0.73 -13.70
N LEU A 117 -1.67 -0.31 -12.84
CA LEU A 117 -0.67 -0.44 -11.79
C LEU A 117 0.75 -0.53 -12.36
N TYR A 118 0.99 -1.33 -13.41
CA TYR A 118 2.29 -1.38 -14.07
C TYR A 118 2.70 -0.03 -14.65
N MET A 119 1.80 0.64 -15.35
CA MET A 119 2.05 1.98 -15.89
C MET A 119 2.42 2.96 -14.79
N MET A 120 1.64 3.01 -13.70
CA MET A 120 1.90 3.88 -12.57
C MET A 120 3.28 3.61 -11.94
N LEU A 121 3.60 2.35 -11.68
CA LEU A 121 4.84 1.95 -11.04
C LEU A 121 6.09 2.23 -11.89
N ASP A 122 5.96 2.10 -13.22
CA ASP A 122 7.04 2.39 -14.16
C ASP A 122 7.25 3.89 -14.33
N GLU A 123 6.19 4.63 -14.59
CA GLU A 123 6.26 6.08 -14.84
C GLU A 123 6.69 6.88 -13.62
N THR A 124 6.25 6.50 -12.42
CA THR A 124 6.67 7.12 -11.16
C THR A 124 8.03 6.61 -10.67
N GLY A 125 8.52 5.50 -11.19
CA GLY A 125 9.72 4.82 -10.69
C GLY A 125 9.56 4.24 -9.28
N PHE A 126 8.34 4.23 -8.73
CA PHE A 126 8.09 3.84 -7.34
C PHE A 126 8.45 2.37 -7.05
N TYR A 127 8.30 1.47 -8.02
CA TYR A 127 8.73 0.08 -7.87
C TYR A 127 10.24 -0.06 -7.62
N ARG A 128 11.05 0.71 -8.36
CA ARG A 128 12.51 0.74 -8.17
C ARG A 128 12.88 1.36 -6.83
N TYR A 129 12.22 2.46 -6.46
CA TYR A 129 12.39 3.09 -5.17
C TYR A 129 12.10 2.12 -4.02
N ALA A 130 10.93 1.49 -4.00
CA ALA A 130 10.54 0.51 -2.98
C ALA A 130 11.52 -0.66 -2.89
N SER A 131 12.05 -1.11 -4.03
CA SER A 131 13.05 -2.20 -4.11
C SER A 131 14.40 -1.81 -3.50
N ALA A 132 14.77 -0.54 -3.54
CA ALA A 132 16.03 -0.02 -2.99
C ALA A 132 15.96 0.29 -1.48
N MET A 133 14.76 0.37 -0.92
CA MET A 133 14.54 0.64 0.51
C MET A 133 14.91 -0.58 1.38
N PRO A 134 15.15 -0.38 2.71
CA PRO A 134 15.27 -1.50 3.64
C PRO A 134 14.12 -2.48 3.50
N ALA A 135 14.42 -3.79 3.53
CA ALA A 135 13.49 -4.88 3.21
C ALA A 135 12.90 -4.82 1.77
N GLY A 136 13.64 -4.26 0.81
CA GLY A 136 13.19 -4.02 -0.57
C GLY A 136 12.64 -5.27 -1.29
N LYS A 137 13.22 -6.45 -1.02
CA LYS A 137 12.68 -7.70 -1.57
C LYS A 137 11.23 -7.94 -1.13
N ARG A 138 10.92 -7.73 0.16
CA ARG A 138 9.57 -7.88 0.71
C ARG A 138 8.63 -6.82 0.16
N ARG A 139 9.08 -5.55 0.09
CA ARG A 139 8.28 -4.44 -0.47
C ARG A 139 7.88 -4.70 -1.91
N ARG A 140 8.81 -5.19 -2.72
CA ARG A 140 8.54 -5.59 -4.10
C ARG A 140 7.51 -6.71 -4.17
N GLN A 141 7.66 -7.76 -3.36
CA GLN A 141 6.70 -8.86 -3.31
C GLN A 141 5.30 -8.40 -2.87
N ASN A 142 5.21 -7.44 -1.93
CA ASN A 142 3.94 -6.83 -1.57
C ASN A 142 3.28 -6.12 -2.76
N ILE A 143 4.05 -5.36 -3.54
CA ILE A 143 3.54 -4.68 -4.74
C ILE A 143 3.10 -5.72 -5.79
N ASP A 144 3.92 -6.74 -6.05
CA ASP A 144 3.60 -7.82 -7.00
C ASP A 144 2.29 -8.53 -6.60
N MET A 145 2.09 -8.79 -5.29
CA MET A 145 0.86 -9.37 -4.78
C MET A 145 -0.37 -8.45 -5.00
N LEU A 146 -0.22 -7.11 -4.89
CA LEU A 146 -1.31 -6.18 -5.22
C LEU A 146 -1.70 -6.25 -6.70
N ILE A 147 -0.71 -6.37 -7.58
CA ILE A 147 -0.95 -6.53 -9.03
C ILE A 147 -1.69 -7.85 -9.31
N GLU A 148 -1.27 -8.95 -8.67
CA GLU A 148 -1.95 -10.24 -8.80
C GLU A 148 -3.40 -10.18 -8.27
N MET A 149 -3.63 -9.48 -7.15
CA MET A 149 -4.98 -9.24 -6.63
C MET A 149 -5.84 -8.45 -7.62
N ALA A 150 -5.30 -7.43 -8.26
CA ALA A 150 -5.99 -6.66 -9.28
C ALA A 150 -6.35 -7.55 -10.50
N ALA A 151 -5.40 -8.34 -11.00
CA ALA A 151 -5.62 -9.26 -12.11
C ALA A 151 -6.63 -10.37 -11.77
N ALA A 152 -6.66 -10.84 -10.53
CA ALA A 152 -7.65 -11.80 -10.05
C ALA A 152 -9.05 -11.17 -9.93
N TYR A 153 -9.11 -9.93 -9.43
CA TYR A 153 -10.35 -9.17 -9.32
C TYR A 153 -11.01 -8.93 -10.68
N GLU A 154 -10.24 -8.64 -11.71
CA GLU A 154 -10.74 -8.40 -13.07
C GLU A 154 -11.40 -9.62 -13.73
N LYS A 155 -11.15 -10.83 -13.22
CA LYS A 155 -11.84 -12.05 -13.64
C LYS A 155 -13.26 -12.14 -13.09
N THR A 156 -13.62 -11.28 -12.12
CA THR A 156 -14.98 -11.22 -11.56
C THR A 156 -15.92 -10.41 -12.45
N SER A 157 -17.21 -10.39 -12.10
CA SER A 157 -18.22 -9.60 -12.81
C SER A 157 -18.10 -8.10 -12.58
N TYR A 158 -17.39 -7.69 -11.53
CA TYR A 158 -17.17 -6.27 -11.21
C TYR A 158 -15.90 -5.78 -11.86
N LYS A 159 -15.99 -4.69 -12.61
CA LYS A 159 -14.85 -4.11 -13.36
C LYS A 159 -14.68 -2.64 -13.03
N GLY A 160 -13.48 -2.11 -13.31
CA GLY A 160 -13.12 -0.71 -13.16
C GLY A 160 -12.52 -0.35 -11.81
N LEU A 161 -11.73 0.73 -11.83
CA LEU A 161 -10.91 1.17 -10.70
C LEU A 161 -11.74 1.49 -9.46
N PHE A 162 -12.88 2.17 -9.62
CA PHE A 162 -13.79 2.48 -8.52
C PHE A 162 -14.20 1.25 -7.70
N HIS A 163 -14.63 0.19 -8.38
CA HIS A 163 -15.06 -1.03 -7.71
C HIS A 163 -13.90 -1.77 -7.05
N PHE A 164 -12.72 -1.74 -7.65
CA PHE A 164 -11.52 -2.33 -7.06
C PHE A 164 -11.08 -1.58 -5.80
N VAL A 165 -11.01 -0.25 -5.84
CA VAL A 165 -10.68 0.56 -4.65
C VAL A 165 -11.66 0.26 -3.52
N ARG A 166 -12.96 0.23 -3.82
CA ARG A 166 -13.99 -0.11 -2.84
C ARG A 166 -13.86 -1.54 -2.31
N TYR A 167 -13.50 -2.50 -3.17
CA TYR A 167 -13.21 -3.87 -2.75
C TYR A 167 -12.06 -3.91 -1.75
N ILE A 168 -10.96 -3.21 -2.01
CA ILE A 168 -9.82 -3.11 -1.09
C ILE A 168 -10.23 -2.44 0.24
N ASP A 169 -11.00 -1.35 0.21
CA ASP A 169 -11.48 -0.69 1.43
C ASP A 169 -12.33 -1.62 2.30
N ILE A 170 -13.14 -2.47 1.67
CA ILE A 170 -13.93 -3.49 2.37
C ILE A 170 -13.00 -4.55 2.99
N GLN A 171 -12.01 -5.04 2.25
CA GLN A 171 -11.03 -5.98 2.77
C GLN A 171 -10.30 -5.44 4.00
N GLN A 172 -9.85 -4.18 3.94
CA GLN A 172 -9.22 -3.48 5.07
C GLN A 172 -10.17 -3.38 6.27
N LYS A 173 -11.43 -3.00 6.05
CA LYS A 173 -12.42 -2.81 7.12
C LYS A 173 -12.76 -4.10 7.87
N TYR A 174 -12.78 -5.23 7.16
CA TYR A 174 -13.10 -6.53 7.78
C TYR A 174 -11.86 -7.30 8.22
N GLU A 175 -10.68 -6.63 8.28
CA GLU A 175 -9.42 -7.26 8.66
C GLU A 175 -9.10 -8.53 7.86
N ILE A 176 -9.63 -8.62 6.64
CA ILE A 176 -9.25 -9.67 5.70
C ILE A 176 -7.87 -9.28 5.15
N ASP A 177 -6.88 -9.34 6.04
CA ASP A 177 -5.52 -8.95 5.72
C ASP A 177 -4.78 -10.15 5.14
N TYR A 178 -4.31 -10.02 3.93
CA TYR A 178 -3.56 -11.07 3.23
C TYR A 178 -2.14 -11.26 3.78
N GLY A 179 -1.74 -10.47 4.77
CA GLY A 179 -0.39 -10.46 5.32
C GLY A 179 0.67 -10.01 4.31
N GLU A 180 1.72 -9.41 4.81
CA GLU A 180 2.89 -9.06 3.99
C GLU A 180 3.47 -10.31 3.31
N ALA A 181 3.93 -10.18 2.07
CA ALA A 181 4.58 -11.26 1.34
C ALA A 181 5.81 -11.76 2.12
N ASP A 182 5.78 -13.03 2.51
CA ASP A 182 6.87 -13.63 3.27
C ASP A 182 7.92 -14.20 2.29
N THR A 183 9.18 -13.92 2.57
CA THR A 183 10.30 -14.38 1.73
C THR A 183 10.65 -15.85 1.96
N ALA A 184 10.08 -16.47 3.00
CA ALA A 184 10.27 -17.88 3.33
C ALA A 184 9.08 -18.71 2.82
N GLY A 185 9.34 -19.75 2.05
CA GLY A 185 8.33 -20.68 1.56
C GLY A 185 7.75 -21.57 2.66
N GLU A 186 6.56 -22.13 2.43
CA GLU A 186 5.90 -23.05 3.38
C GLU A 186 6.74 -24.30 3.72
N ASN A 187 7.75 -24.63 2.91
CA ASN A 187 8.61 -25.81 3.07
C ASN A 187 10.03 -25.49 3.54
N ASP A 188 10.34 -24.24 3.88
CA ASP A 188 11.67 -23.86 4.34
C ASP A 188 11.92 -24.31 5.79
N ASP A 189 13.20 -24.55 6.13
CA ASP A 189 13.63 -24.84 7.50
C ASP A 189 13.63 -23.58 8.34
N VAL A 190 12.45 -23.26 8.88
CA VAL A 190 12.17 -22.00 9.59
C VAL A 190 11.35 -22.24 10.85
N VAL A 191 11.54 -21.40 11.85
CA VAL A 191 10.63 -21.35 13.01
C VAL A 191 9.32 -20.69 12.61
N ARG A 192 8.21 -21.42 12.72
CA ARG A 192 6.87 -20.93 12.35
C ARG A 192 6.16 -20.33 13.55
N ILE A 193 5.82 -19.05 13.50
CA ILE A 193 4.99 -18.37 14.49
C ILE A 193 3.59 -18.25 13.94
N MET A 194 2.60 -18.86 14.63
CA MET A 194 1.21 -18.85 14.18
C MET A 194 0.24 -18.85 15.35
N THR A 195 -1.02 -18.51 15.11
CA THR A 195 -2.09 -18.65 16.09
C THR A 195 -2.54 -20.11 16.21
N ILE A 196 -3.09 -20.48 17.37
CA ILE A 196 -3.67 -21.83 17.62
C ILE A 196 -4.72 -22.17 16.55
N HIS A 197 -5.53 -21.20 16.10
CA HIS A 197 -6.52 -21.41 15.07
C HIS A 197 -5.92 -21.78 13.72
N LYS A 198 -4.77 -21.20 13.38
CA LYS A 198 -4.06 -21.47 12.12
C LYS A 198 -3.26 -22.77 12.17
N SER A 199 -2.93 -23.28 13.34
CA SER A 199 -2.26 -24.57 13.50
C SER A 199 -3.22 -25.76 13.41
N LYS A 200 -4.53 -25.52 13.36
CA LYS A 200 -5.54 -26.60 13.28
C LYS A 200 -5.32 -27.45 12.02
N GLY A 201 -5.07 -28.74 12.21
CA GLY A 201 -4.82 -29.71 11.15
C GLY A 201 -3.36 -29.77 10.66
N LEU A 202 -2.45 -29.02 11.29
CA LEU A 202 -1.01 -29.07 11.02
C LEU A 202 -0.29 -29.85 12.14
N GLU A 203 0.78 -30.57 11.76
CA GLU A 203 1.62 -31.31 12.68
C GLU A 203 3.06 -30.76 12.63
N PHE A 204 3.68 -30.59 13.80
CA PHE A 204 5.02 -30.08 13.93
C PHE A 204 5.85 -30.93 14.86
N PRO A 205 7.13 -31.22 14.56
CA PRO A 205 8.00 -32.01 15.43
C PRO A 205 8.21 -31.40 16.82
N VAL A 206 8.24 -30.07 16.93
CA VAL A 206 8.40 -29.32 18.18
C VAL A 206 7.43 -28.14 18.18
N VAL A 207 6.72 -27.95 19.28
CA VAL A 207 5.72 -26.87 19.44
C VAL A 207 5.96 -26.13 20.77
N PHE A 208 6.06 -24.81 20.68
CA PHE A 208 6.09 -23.91 21.84
C PHE A 208 4.78 -23.16 21.92
N VAL A 209 4.03 -23.34 23.01
CA VAL A 209 2.80 -22.59 23.25
C VAL A 209 3.11 -21.43 24.19
N SER A 210 3.00 -20.20 23.68
CA SER A 210 3.30 -18.97 24.43
C SER A 210 2.03 -18.21 24.81
N GLY A 211 2.09 -17.43 25.89
CA GLY A 211 0.99 -16.55 26.31
C GLY A 211 -0.14 -17.21 27.10
N LEU A 212 0.04 -18.44 27.56
CA LEU A 212 -0.96 -19.17 28.38
C LEU A 212 -1.31 -18.47 29.71
N GLY A 213 -0.46 -17.56 30.21
CA GLY A 213 -0.70 -16.77 31.43
C GLY A 213 -1.52 -15.49 31.25
N LYS A 214 -1.94 -15.16 30.00
CA LYS A 214 -2.81 -14.01 29.78
C LYS A 214 -4.25 -14.35 30.15
N GLY A 215 -4.87 -13.51 31.02
CA GLY A 215 -6.30 -13.63 31.33
C GLY A 215 -7.18 -13.51 30.09
N PHE A 216 -8.28 -14.23 30.08
CA PHE A 216 -9.27 -14.10 28.99
C PHE A 216 -9.92 -12.71 29.03
N ASN A 217 -9.99 -12.05 27.88
CA ASN A 217 -10.82 -10.85 27.73
C ASN A 217 -12.29 -11.28 27.76
N THR A 218 -12.97 -10.99 28.86
CA THR A 218 -14.42 -11.23 29.07
C THR A 218 -15.22 -9.94 28.81
N GLN A 219 -14.98 -9.26 27.71
CA GLN A 219 -15.86 -8.18 27.24
C GLN A 219 -16.58 -8.59 25.96
#